data_02da87601e72f452855b2e357b058fc2
#
_entry.id   02da87601e72f452855b2e357b058fc2
#
_cell.length_a   1.000
_cell.length_b   1.000
_cell.length_c   1.000
_cell.angle_alpha   90.00
_cell.angle_beta   90.00
_cell.angle_gamma   90.00
#
_symmetry.space_group_name_H-M   'P 1'
#
loop_
_entity.id
_entity.type
_entity.pdbx_description
1 polymer ?
#
loop_
_entity_poly.entity_id
_entity_poly.type
_entity_poly.pdbx_seq_one_letter_code
_entity_poly.pdbx_strand_id
1 'polypeptide(L)'
;MDKLILQDKYLMNFFTQRTDGLQYKEVKANTVSKNHFVVEDLKYFISETSLNKTAYRKLLKTFANNEKQLLEEFMEVLNKRIGESMNMALFINNNKSVTFKGVKINLFYPSGSITHGDALFEENQFSIVQELPYIYNYEGKKQFSFRPDITFFLNGIFLGYSELKSNYNNQSAHKNGKAKIANDYQKAAINYLEIAEGNDISQTIRKDFLKIFEKAIHITTTDVQDTFVIRNISSQFDEIKARVEDNSFDFDKYKA
;
A
#
# COMPACT_ATOMS: atom_id res chain seq x y z
N MET A 1 19.56 0.22 22.17
CA MET A 1 19.55 -0.13 20.73
C MET A 1 19.04 -1.55 20.47
N ASP A 2 19.39 -2.52 21.30
CA ASP A 2 19.08 -3.94 21.05
C ASP A 2 17.61 -4.37 21.26
N LYS A 3 16.80 -3.61 21.98
CA LYS A 3 15.43 -3.99 22.34
C LYS A 3 14.37 -3.61 21.28
N LEU A 4 14.58 -2.54 20.53
CA LEU A 4 13.77 -2.21 19.33
C LEU A 4 13.95 -3.29 18.24
N ILE A 5 15.18 -3.75 18.09
CA ILE A 5 15.53 -4.79 17.12
C ILE A 5 14.82 -6.14 17.43
N LEU A 6 14.54 -6.43 18.71
CA LEU A 6 13.86 -7.67 19.09
C LEU A 6 12.40 -7.72 18.69
N GLN A 7 11.69 -6.58 18.76
CA GLN A 7 10.28 -6.53 18.40
C GLN A 7 10.11 -6.61 16.87
N ASP A 8 10.90 -5.87 16.13
CA ASP A 8 10.91 -5.92 14.67
C ASP A 8 11.30 -7.31 14.18
N LYS A 9 12.35 -7.93 14.77
CA LYS A 9 12.77 -9.29 14.46
C LYS A 9 11.72 -10.33 14.84
N TYR A 10 11.06 -10.20 15.99
CA TYR A 10 10.03 -11.14 16.40
C TYR A 10 8.84 -11.12 15.45
N LEU A 11 8.32 -9.95 15.13
CA LEU A 11 7.21 -9.79 14.18
C LEU A 11 7.61 -10.20 12.76
N MET A 12 8.80 -9.83 12.32
CA MET A 12 9.28 -10.25 11.01
C MET A 12 9.44 -11.77 10.93
N ASN A 13 9.97 -12.40 11.97
CA ASN A 13 10.03 -13.86 12.03
C ASN A 13 8.63 -14.48 11.96
N PHE A 14 7.66 -13.95 12.71
CA PHE A 14 6.29 -14.43 12.67
C PHE A 14 5.68 -14.31 11.26
N PHE A 15 5.91 -13.20 10.56
CA PHE A 15 5.42 -13.05 9.20
C PHE A 15 6.13 -13.97 8.21
N THR A 16 7.43 -14.25 8.37
CA THR A 16 8.23 -14.92 7.34
C THR A 16 8.51 -16.40 7.61
N GLN A 17 8.36 -16.88 8.85
CA GLN A 17 8.63 -18.29 9.21
C GLN A 17 7.70 -19.25 8.49
N ARG A 18 8.26 -20.41 8.11
CA ARG A 18 7.53 -21.44 7.34
C ARG A 18 6.71 -22.40 8.23
N THR A 19 7.12 -22.64 9.46
CA THR A 19 6.47 -23.64 10.34
C THR A 19 5.41 -23.05 11.24
N ASP A 20 5.71 -21.90 11.86
CA ASP A 20 4.83 -21.28 12.86
C ASP A 20 4.41 -19.86 12.52
N GLY A 21 4.75 -19.39 11.31
CA GLY A 21 4.47 -18.03 10.81
C GLY A 21 3.53 -18.02 9.62
N LEU A 22 3.34 -16.84 9.07
CA LEU A 22 2.41 -16.59 7.94
C LEU A 22 3.04 -16.85 6.57
N GLN A 23 4.32 -17.22 6.52
CA GLN A 23 5.06 -17.54 5.30
C GLN A 23 5.11 -16.40 4.25
N TYR A 24 5.02 -15.14 4.71
CA TYR A 24 5.15 -14.01 3.82
C TYR A 24 6.56 -13.88 3.30
N LYS A 25 6.69 -13.54 2.03
CA LYS A 25 7.99 -13.26 1.41
C LYS A 25 8.48 -11.89 1.86
N GLU A 26 9.69 -11.83 2.40
CA GLU A 26 10.36 -10.56 2.65
C GLU A 26 10.94 -9.98 1.36
N VAL A 27 10.63 -8.73 1.06
CA VAL A 27 11.07 -8.01 -0.13
C VAL A 27 11.83 -6.76 0.28
N LYS A 28 12.91 -6.46 -0.44
CA LYS A 28 13.73 -5.27 -0.18
C LYS A 28 13.03 -4.01 -0.69
N ALA A 29 13.02 -2.95 0.12
CA ALA A 29 12.36 -1.69 -0.21
C ALA A 29 12.82 -1.06 -1.54
N ASN A 30 14.09 -1.21 -1.91
CA ASN A 30 14.64 -0.67 -3.14
C ASN A 30 14.20 -1.41 -4.42
N THR A 31 13.51 -2.55 -4.31
CA THR A 31 12.94 -3.30 -5.45
C THR A 31 11.46 -2.99 -5.68
N VAL A 32 10.85 -2.20 -4.81
CA VAL A 32 9.47 -1.75 -4.96
C VAL A 32 9.42 -0.58 -5.96
N SER A 33 8.44 -0.60 -6.86
CA SER A 33 8.28 0.46 -7.86
C SER A 33 7.85 1.79 -7.23
N LYS A 34 8.00 2.89 -7.97
CA LYS A 34 7.54 4.23 -7.54
C LYS A 34 6.04 4.28 -7.25
N ASN A 35 5.25 3.46 -7.92
CA ASN A 35 3.80 3.35 -7.70
C ASN A 35 3.43 2.30 -6.65
N HIS A 36 4.40 1.86 -5.83
CA HIS A 36 4.20 0.89 -4.74
C HIS A 36 3.69 -0.46 -5.23
N PHE A 37 4.30 -1.00 -6.28
CA PHE A 37 4.15 -2.41 -6.68
C PHE A 37 5.44 -3.16 -6.39
N VAL A 38 5.32 -4.37 -5.84
CA VAL A 38 6.41 -5.36 -5.85
C VAL A 38 6.40 -6.04 -7.21
N VAL A 39 7.22 -5.52 -8.13
CA VAL A 39 7.15 -5.85 -9.57
C VAL A 39 7.38 -7.35 -9.82
N GLU A 40 8.33 -7.95 -9.12
CA GLU A 40 8.64 -9.38 -9.27
C GLU A 40 7.47 -10.29 -8.85
N ASP A 41 6.75 -9.93 -7.77
CA ASP A 41 5.60 -10.70 -7.32
C ASP A 41 4.42 -10.55 -8.27
N LEU A 42 4.16 -9.32 -8.74
CA LEU A 42 3.15 -9.06 -9.75
C LEU A 42 3.44 -9.84 -11.04
N LYS A 43 4.68 -9.77 -11.51
CA LYS A 43 5.14 -10.53 -12.68
C LYS A 43 4.91 -12.02 -12.47
N TYR A 44 5.42 -12.60 -11.39
CA TYR A 44 5.25 -14.02 -11.07
C TYR A 44 3.78 -14.42 -11.10
N PHE A 45 2.93 -13.66 -10.41
CA PHE A 45 1.50 -13.97 -10.33
C PHE A 45 0.82 -13.98 -11.69
N ILE A 46 1.11 -13.01 -12.56
CA ILE A 46 0.48 -12.95 -13.88
C ILE A 46 1.11 -13.91 -14.91
N SER A 47 2.39 -14.29 -14.76
CA SER A 47 3.09 -15.13 -15.75
C SER A 47 3.10 -16.62 -15.42
N GLU A 48 3.12 -16.99 -14.14
CA GLU A 48 3.36 -18.35 -13.70
C GLU A 48 2.15 -19.05 -13.11
N THR A 49 1.15 -18.31 -12.58
CA THR A 49 0.00 -18.93 -11.96
C THR A 49 -0.96 -19.57 -12.97
N SER A 50 -1.65 -20.61 -12.53
CA SER A 50 -2.41 -21.53 -13.40
C SER A 50 -3.47 -20.84 -14.24
N LEU A 51 -4.24 -19.86 -13.69
CA LEU A 51 -5.29 -19.15 -14.42
C LEU A 51 -4.78 -17.95 -15.24
N ASN A 52 -3.58 -17.45 -15.00
CA ASN A 52 -3.04 -16.28 -15.69
C ASN A 52 -2.04 -16.62 -16.80
N LYS A 53 -1.31 -17.70 -16.66
CA LYS A 53 -0.19 -18.07 -17.55
C LYS A 53 -0.54 -18.02 -19.05
N THR A 54 -1.70 -18.53 -19.44
CA THR A 54 -2.14 -18.50 -20.84
C THR A 54 -2.49 -17.08 -21.30
N ALA A 55 -3.12 -16.30 -20.43
CA ALA A 55 -3.48 -14.91 -20.69
C ALA A 55 -2.21 -14.03 -20.82
N TYR A 56 -1.23 -14.22 -19.93
CA TYR A 56 0.05 -13.53 -19.99
C TYR A 56 0.80 -13.78 -21.31
N ARG A 57 0.85 -15.03 -21.78
CA ARG A 57 1.49 -15.38 -23.07
C ARG A 57 0.83 -14.68 -24.26
N LYS A 58 -0.49 -14.49 -24.22
CA LYS A 58 -1.21 -13.71 -25.25
C LYS A 58 -0.82 -12.23 -25.18
N LEU A 59 -0.78 -11.66 -23.98
CA LEU A 59 -0.34 -10.27 -23.79
C LEU A 59 1.10 -10.06 -24.25
N LEU A 60 2.01 -10.96 -23.88
CA LEU A 60 3.41 -10.83 -24.26
C LEU A 60 3.60 -10.79 -25.79
N LYS A 61 2.83 -11.57 -26.54
CA LYS A 61 2.82 -11.48 -28.01
C LYS A 61 2.31 -10.13 -28.52
N THR A 62 1.30 -9.56 -27.87
CA THR A 62 0.75 -8.23 -28.22
C THR A 62 1.79 -7.12 -28.03
N PHE A 63 2.71 -7.30 -27.11
CA PHE A 63 3.83 -6.40 -26.86
C PHE A 63 5.14 -6.78 -27.59
N ALA A 64 5.05 -7.58 -28.66
CA ALA A 64 6.21 -8.07 -29.41
C ALA A 64 7.30 -8.70 -28.51
N ASN A 65 6.89 -9.37 -27.45
CA ASN A 65 7.73 -9.98 -26.40
C ASN A 65 8.51 -8.94 -25.55
N ASN A 66 8.09 -7.67 -25.54
CA ASN A 66 8.64 -6.65 -24.65
C ASN A 66 7.96 -6.73 -23.27
N GLU A 67 8.46 -7.59 -22.40
CA GLU A 67 7.93 -7.81 -21.06
C GLU A 67 7.98 -6.55 -20.19
N LYS A 68 9.03 -5.77 -20.28
CA LYS A 68 9.18 -4.54 -19.50
C LYS A 68 8.05 -3.55 -19.81
N GLN A 69 7.79 -3.31 -21.09
CA GLN A 69 6.70 -2.43 -21.53
C GLN A 69 5.33 -2.96 -21.10
N LEU A 70 5.11 -4.28 -21.22
CA LEU A 70 3.87 -4.92 -20.76
C LEU A 70 3.63 -4.64 -19.26
N LEU A 71 4.64 -4.86 -18.41
CA LEU A 71 4.53 -4.67 -16.97
C LEU A 71 4.31 -3.20 -16.61
N GLU A 72 5.03 -2.29 -17.25
CA GLU A 72 4.89 -0.84 -17.04
C GLU A 72 3.45 -0.38 -17.37
N GLU A 73 2.95 -0.68 -18.57
CA GLU A 73 1.58 -0.32 -18.97
C GLU A 73 0.52 -1.01 -18.11
N PHE A 74 0.75 -2.26 -17.69
CA PHE A 74 -0.19 -2.97 -16.82
C PHE A 74 -0.26 -2.33 -15.42
N MET A 75 0.88 -1.98 -14.84
CA MET A 75 0.94 -1.26 -13.55
C MET A 75 0.27 0.11 -13.62
N GLU A 76 0.40 0.84 -14.72
CA GLU A 76 -0.31 2.12 -14.92
C GLU A 76 -1.83 1.93 -14.92
N VAL A 77 -2.33 0.91 -15.63
CA VAL A 77 -3.77 0.57 -15.63
C VAL A 77 -4.24 0.19 -14.24
N LEU A 78 -3.47 -0.61 -13.49
CA LEU A 78 -3.79 -0.98 -12.12
C LEU A 78 -3.79 0.25 -11.20
N ASN A 79 -2.78 1.08 -11.28
CA ASN A 79 -2.67 2.30 -10.48
C ASN A 79 -3.86 3.23 -10.71
N LYS A 80 -4.27 3.42 -11.97
CA LYS A 80 -5.45 4.20 -12.32
C LYS A 80 -6.71 3.61 -11.68
N ARG A 81 -6.97 2.31 -11.83
CA ARG A 81 -8.16 1.65 -11.27
C ARG A 81 -8.19 1.66 -9.74
N ILE A 82 -7.03 1.46 -9.10
CA ILE A 82 -6.90 1.61 -7.64
C ILE A 82 -7.24 3.05 -7.24
N GLY A 83 -6.74 4.03 -7.98
CA GLY A 83 -7.06 5.44 -7.78
C GLY A 83 -8.54 5.77 -7.90
N GLU A 84 -9.26 5.13 -8.82
CA GLU A 84 -10.71 5.31 -9.03
C GLU A 84 -11.56 4.65 -7.94
N SER A 85 -11.04 3.65 -7.23
CA SER A 85 -11.73 2.99 -6.13
C SER A 85 -11.66 3.80 -4.85
N MET A 86 -12.68 3.72 -4.00
CA MET A 86 -12.70 4.42 -2.72
C MET A 86 -11.54 3.96 -1.81
N ASN A 87 -11.31 2.65 -1.72
CA ASN A 87 -10.20 2.05 -1.00
C ASN A 87 -9.82 0.69 -1.60
N MET A 88 -8.73 0.08 -1.11
CA MET A 88 -8.23 -1.19 -1.62
C MET A 88 -9.17 -2.37 -1.34
N ALA A 89 -9.91 -2.36 -0.23
CA ALA A 89 -10.87 -3.42 0.06
C ALA A 89 -11.99 -3.47 -0.99
N LEU A 90 -12.54 -2.30 -1.37
CA LEU A 90 -13.52 -2.20 -2.45
C LEU A 90 -12.92 -2.52 -3.80
N PHE A 91 -11.67 -2.08 -4.05
CA PHE A 91 -10.97 -2.44 -5.28
C PHE A 91 -10.85 -3.96 -5.44
N ILE A 92 -10.36 -4.66 -4.43
CA ILE A 92 -10.20 -6.12 -4.46
C ILE A 92 -11.57 -6.82 -4.59
N ASN A 93 -12.56 -6.39 -3.82
CA ASN A 93 -13.89 -7.01 -3.87
C ASN A 93 -14.55 -6.89 -5.26
N ASN A 94 -14.41 -5.72 -5.90
CA ASN A 94 -15.03 -5.44 -7.19
C ASN A 94 -14.18 -5.88 -8.39
N ASN A 95 -12.88 -6.01 -8.23
CA ASN A 95 -11.92 -6.29 -9.30
C ASN A 95 -11.09 -7.56 -9.03
N LYS A 96 -11.76 -8.72 -8.93
CA LYS A 96 -11.04 -10.03 -8.87
C LYS A 96 -10.16 -10.24 -10.11
N SER A 97 -10.49 -9.59 -11.20
CA SER A 97 -9.76 -9.61 -12.45
C SER A 97 -9.86 -8.26 -13.18
N VAL A 98 -8.91 -7.98 -14.05
CA VAL A 98 -8.85 -6.79 -14.88
C VAL A 98 -8.75 -7.20 -16.34
N THR A 99 -9.49 -6.53 -17.22
CA THR A 99 -9.29 -6.66 -18.67
C THR A 99 -8.24 -5.65 -19.12
N PHE A 100 -7.13 -6.14 -19.67
CA PHE A 100 -6.03 -5.35 -20.19
C PHE A 100 -5.74 -5.76 -21.64
N LYS A 101 -5.75 -4.78 -22.56
CA LYS A 101 -5.60 -5.05 -24.02
C LYS A 101 -6.50 -6.20 -24.53
N GLY A 102 -7.75 -6.27 -24.05
CA GLY A 102 -8.71 -7.32 -24.42
C GLY A 102 -8.49 -8.69 -23.75
N VAL A 103 -7.50 -8.82 -22.87
CA VAL A 103 -7.19 -10.06 -22.15
C VAL A 103 -7.55 -9.92 -20.69
N LYS A 104 -8.27 -10.91 -20.14
CA LYS A 104 -8.62 -10.95 -18.71
C LYS A 104 -7.47 -11.51 -17.90
N ILE A 105 -7.03 -10.76 -16.89
CA ILE A 105 -6.00 -11.14 -15.91
C ILE A 105 -6.62 -11.15 -14.53
N ASN A 106 -6.48 -12.25 -13.80
CA ASN A 106 -6.85 -12.32 -12.38
C ASN A 106 -5.83 -11.58 -11.54
N LEU A 107 -6.28 -10.88 -10.51
CA LEU A 107 -5.40 -10.12 -9.59
C LEU A 107 -5.11 -10.88 -8.31
N PHE A 108 -6.00 -11.80 -7.93
CA PHE A 108 -5.83 -12.70 -6.80
C PHE A 108 -6.80 -13.88 -6.91
N TYR A 109 -6.53 -14.93 -6.14
CA TYR A 109 -7.41 -16.08 -6.01
C TYR A 109 -7.99 -16.13 -4.62
N PRO A 110 -9.33 -16.00 -4.47
CA PRO A 110 -9.97 -16.05 -3.16
C PRO A 110 -9.91 -17.46 -2.56
N SER A 111 -9.84 -17.57 -1.23
CA SER A 111 -10.01 -18.83 -0.51
C SER A 111 -11.49 -19.30 -0.55
N GLY A 112 -11.73 -20.59 -0.38
CA GLY A 112 -13.06 -21.11 -0.03
C GLY A 112 -13.99 -21.46 -1.19
N SER A 113 -13.48 -21.85 -2.35
CA SER A 113 -14.28 -22.54 -3.38
C SER A 113 -14.23 -24.07 -3.14
N ILE A 114 -15.40 -24.68 -3.08
CA ILE A 114 -15.65 -26.06 -2.64
C ILE A 114 -14.88 -27.17 -3.42
N THR A 115 -14.26 -26.86 -4.55
CA THR A 115 -13.63 -27.89 -5.39
C THR A 115 -12.15 -27.68 -5.74
N HIS A 116 -11.63 -26.46 -5.72
CA HIS A 116 -10.22 -26.16 -6.05
C HIS A 116 -9.71 -24.89 -5.36
N GLY A 117 -10.46 -24.32 -4.42
CA GLY A 117 -10.20 -23.00 -3.85
C GLY A 117 -8.87 -22.89 -3.10
N ASP A 118 -8.53 -23.92 -2.34
CA ASP A 118 -7.32 -23.87 -1.52
C ASP A 118 -6.06 -23.97 -2.39
N ALA A 119 -6.04 -24.85 -3.41
CA ALA A 119 -4.90 -24.95 -4.30
C ALA A 119 -4.64 -23.67 -5.12
N LEU A 120 -5.70 -22.97 -5.56
CA LEU A 120 -5.56 -21.68 -6.22
C LEU A 120 -5.16 -20.58 -5.25
N PHE A 121 -5.70 -20.61 -4.02
CA PHE A 121 -5.34 -19.63 -3.00
C PHE A 121 -3.84 -19.69 -2.68
N GLU A 122 -3.24 -20.88 -2.61
CA GLU A 122 -1.81 -21.09 -2.38
C GLU A 122 -0.93 -20.53 -3.51
N GLU A 123 -1.46 -20.24 -4.68
CA GLU A 123 -0.71 -19.56 -5.75
C GLU A 123 -0.56 -18.05 -5.51
N ASN A 124 -1.32 -17.47 -4.54
CA ASN A 124 -1.13 -16.07 -4.18
C ASN A 124 0.21 -15.87 -3.47
N GLN A 125 0.82 -14.72 -3.72
CA GLN A 125 2.03 -14.31 -3.03
C GLN A 125 1.72 -13.19 -2.04
N PHE A 126 1.94 -13.45 -0.77
CA PHE A 126 1.91 -12.46 0.28
C PHE A 126 3.34 -12.00 0.56
N SER A 127 3.54 -10.69 0.56
CA SER A 127 4.87 -10.12 0.78
C SER A 127 4.83 -8.99 1.78
N ILE A 128 5.96 -8.79 2.44
CA ILE A 128 6.18 -7.68 3.36
C ILE A 128 7.46 -6.94 2.98
N VAL A 129 7.43 -5.64 3.22
CA VAL A 129 8.57 -4.75 3.04
C VAL A 129 8.79 -3.98 4.32
N GLN A 130 9.99 -4.06 4.89
CA GLN A 130 10.38 -3.23 6.04
C GLN A 130 10.77 -1.84 5.57
N GLU A 131 10.37 -0.83 6.36
CA GLU A 131 10.78 0.56 6.19
C GLU A 131 10.68 1.07 4.75
N LEU A 132 9.58 0.73 4.05
CA LEU A 132 9.36 1.18 2.68
C LEU A 132 9.20 2.71 2.65
N PRO A 133 10.12 3.46 2.00
CA PRO A 133 9.98 4.90 1.90
C PRO A 133 8.85 5.24 0.92
N TYR A 134 7.90 6.03 1.39
CA TYR A 134 6.88 6.66 0.58
C TYR A 134 7.25 8.12 0.41
N ILE A 135 7.69 8.50 -0.78
CA ILE A 135 8.14 9.86 -1.07
C ILE A 135 7.27 10.40 -2.19
N TYR A 136 6.60 11.50 -1.93
CA TYR A 136 5.87 12.23 -2.95
C TYR A 136 6.64 13.46 -3.40
N ASN A 137 6.84 13.56 -4.71
CA ASN A 137 7.46 14.72 -5.35
C ASN A 137 6.44 15.37 -6.29
N TYR A 138 6.32 16.68 -6.20
CA TYR A 138 5.54 17.50 -7.11
C TYR A 138 6.45 18.56 -7.73
N GLU A 139 6.45 18.69 -9.06
CA GLU A 139 7.32 19.60 -9.80
C GLU A 139 8.82 19.51 -9.41
N GLY A 140 9.29 18.31 -9.19
CA GLY A 140 10.69 18.05 -8.80
C GLY A 140 11.05 18.39 -7.35
N LYS A 141 10.09 18.89 -6.55
CA LYS A 141 10.30 19.15 -5.13
C LYS A 141 9.67 18.07 -4.28
N LYS A 142 10.39 17.62 -3.24
CA LYS A 142 9.84 16.71 -2.23
C LYS A 142 8.82 17.46 -1.38
N GLN A 143 7.58 16.99 -1.43
CA GLN A 143 6.47 17.58 -0.66
C GLN A 143 6.22 16.82 0.64
N PHE A 144 6.26 15.51 0.58
CA PHE A 144 5.94 14.65 1.70
C PHE A 144 6.81 13.40 1.68
N SER A 145 7.16 12.90 2.87
CA SER A 145 7.75 11.57 3.00
C SER A 145 7.24 10.88 4.24
N PHE A 146 6.90 9.62 4.08
CA PHE A 146 6.46 8.72 5.14
C PHE A 146 7.22 7.40 5.00
N ARG A 147 7.44 6.71 6.10
CA ARG A 147 8.12 5.41 6.11
C ARG A 147 7.48 4.55 7.18
N PRO A 148 6.51 3.71 6.80
CA PRO A 148 5.94 2.72 7.71
C PRO A 148 6.96 1.65 8.07
N ASP A 149 6.84 1.08 9.26
CA ASP A 149 7.76 0.04 9.74
C ASP A 149 7.59 -1.26 8.94
N ILE A 150 6.36 -1.65 8.61
CA ILE A 150 6.06 -2.82 7.78
C ILE A 150 4.95 -2.48 6.78
N THR A 151 5.17 -2.77 5.50
CA THR A 151 4.17 -2.62 4.43
C THR A 151 3.81 -4.00 3.86
N PHE A 152 2.52 -4.23 3.62
CA PHE A 152 1.96 -5.51 3.17
C PHE A 152 1.54 -5.46 1.71
N PHE A 153 1.78 -6.55 0.99
CA PHE A 153 1.43 -6.73 -0.41
C PHE A 153 0.75 -8.07 -0.67
N LEU A 154 -0.13 -8.11 -1.65
CA LEU A 154 -0.73 -9.31 -2.24
C LEU A 154 -0.47 -9.31 -3.74
N ASN A 155 0.22 -10.34 -4.24
CA ASN A 155 0.58 -10.46 -5.65
C ASN A 155 1.24 -9.19 -6.20
N GLY A 156 2.08 -8.56 -5.39
CA GLY A 156 2.75 -7.31 -5.70
C GLY A 156 1.90 -6.05 -5.58
N ILE A 157 0.62 -6.14 -5.19
CA ILE A 157 -0.29 -5.00 -5.01
C ILE A 157 -0.29 -4.58 -3.54
N PHE A 158 -0.11 -3.28 -3.27
CA PHE A 158 -0.14 -2.70 -1.93
C PHE A 158 -1.48 -2.98 -1.22
N LEU A 159 -1.43 -3.44 0.03
CA LEU A 159 -2.60 -3.70 0.86
C LEU A 159 -2.77 -2.70 2.02
N GLY A 160 -1.70 -2.41 2.71
CA GLY A 160 -1.72 -1.61 3.92
C GLY A 160 -0.38 -1.62 4.63
N TYR A 161 -0.33 -1.08 5.84
CA TYR A 161 0.92 -1.02 6.59
C TYR A 161 0.70 -1.08 8.11
N SER A 162 1.78 -1.36 8.83
CA SER A 162 1.85 -1.35 10.28
C SER A 162 2.94 -0.39 10.78
N GLU A 163 2.59 0.35 11.83
CA GLU A 163 3.51 1.16 12.62
C GLU A 163 3.76 0.46 13.94
N LEU A 164 5.02 0.19 14.26
CA LEU A 164 5.42 -0.51 15.47
C LEU A 164 5.75 0.48 16.59
N LYS A 165 5.41 0.12 17.81
CA LYS A 165 5.74 0.90 19.01
C LYS A 165 6.42 0.01 20.05
N SER A 166 7.38 0.59 20.76
CA SER A 166 8.13 -0.10 21.80
C SER A 166 7.78 0.43 23.16
N ASN A 167 7.26 -0.44 24.02
CA ASN A 167 6.97 -0.10 25.42
C ASN A 167 8.23 0.26 26.22
N TYR A 168 9.42 -0.12 25.73
CA TYR A 168 10.69 0.26 26.37
C TYR A 168 11.00 1.75 26.29
N ASN A 169 10.40 2.47 25.33
CA ASN A 169 10.53 3.92 25.19
C ASN A 169 9.30 4.65 25.74
N ASN A 170 8.51 4.02 26.61
CA ASN A 170 7.24 4.55 27.10
C ASN A 170 6.26 4.92 25.96
N GLN A 171 6.36 4.24 24.82
CA GLN A 171 5.46 4.41 23.70
C GLN A 171 4.46 3.25 23.66
N SER A 172 3.21 3.55 23.35
CA SER A 172 2.17 2.55 23.16
C SER A 172 1.52 2.69 21.80
N ALA A 173 1.01 1.57 21.28
CA ALA A 173 0.24 1.56 20.05
C ALA A 173 -0.99 2.47 20.16
N HIS A 174 -1.68 2.42 21.30
CA HIS A 174 -2.89 3.18 21.55
C HIS A 174 -2.66 4.72 21.51
N LYS A 175 -1.66 5.21 22.23
CA LYS A 175 -1.43 6.65 22.37
C LYS A 175 -0.53 7.18 21.26
N ASN A 176 0.69 6.66 21.18
CA ASN A 176 1.73 7.19 20.30
C ASN A 176 1.58 6.74 18.85
N GLY A 177 1.20 5.47 18.64
CA GLY A 177 1.02 4.92 17.30
C GLY A 177 -0.13 5.57 16.54
N LYS A 178 -1.31 5.66 17.17
CA LYS A 178 -2.48 6.35 16.58
C LYS A 178 -2.20 7.82 16.30
N ALA A 179 -1.58 8.52 17.27
CA ALA A 179 -1.26 9.94 17.12
C ALA A 179 -0.27 10.16 15.96
N LYS A 180 0.75 9.30 15.83
CA LYS A 180 1.71 9.40 14.72
C LYS A 180 1.01 9.26 13.37
N ILE A 181 0.19 8.23 13.18
CA ILE A 181 -0.52 7.98 11.92
C ILE A 181 -1.47 9.14 11.59
N ALA A 182 -2.22 9.63 12.58
CA ALA A 182 -3.12 10.76 12.39
C ALA A 182 -2.36 12.05 12.00
N ASN A 183 -1.24 12.34 12.68
CA ASN A 183 -0.40 13.49 12.38
C ASN A 183 0.26 13.39 10.99
N ASP A 184 0.73 12.20 10.60
CA ASP A 184 1.33 11.99 9.28
C ASP A 184 0.29 12.16 8.17
N TYR A 185 -0.93 11.65 8.37
CA TYR A 185 -2.05 11.88 7.44
C TYR A 185 -2.39 13.37 7.34
N GLN A 186 -2.51 14.05 8.49
CA GLN A 186 -2.82 15.46 8.53
C GLN A 186 -1.77 16.31 7.80
N LYS A 187 -0.48 16.04 8.03
CA LYS A 187 0.62 16.71 7.31
C LYS A 187 0.52 16.47 5.80
N ALA A 188 0.24 15.25 5.38
CA ALA A 188 0.09 14.92 3.97
C ALA A 188 -1.12 15.63 3.34
N ALA A 189 -2.25 15.69 4.02
CA ALA A 189 -3.46 16.36 3.55
C ALA A 189 -3.25 17.87 3.41
N ILE A 190 -2.59 18.51 4.39
CA ILE A 190 -2.26 19.94 4.34
C ILE A 190 -1.33 20.23 3.17
N ASN A 191 -0.24 19.47 3.02
CA ASN A 191 0.70 19.68 1.91
C ASN A 191 0.00 19.50 0.55
N TYR A 192 -0.97 18.59 0.45
CA TYR A 192 -1.78 18.45 -0.74
C TYR A 192 -2.65 19.70 -0.98
N LEU A 193 -3.30 20.21 0.06
CA LEU A 193 -4.16 21.41 -0.04
C LEU A 193 -3.35 22.66 -0.40
N GLU A 194 -2.15 22.85 0.18
CA GLU A 194 -1.24 23.93 -0.19
C GLU A 194 -0.85 23.90 -1.68
N ILE A 195 -0.61 22.70 -2.23
CA ILE A 195 -0.29 22.53 -3.65
C ILE A 195 -1.54 22.79 -4.51
N ALA A 196 -2.71 22.39 -4.02
CA ALA A 196 -3.98 22.55 -4.73
C ALA A 196 -4.47 24.01 -4.75
N GLU A 197 -4.03 24.84 -3.80
CA GLU A 197 -4.37 26.24 -3.73
C GLU A 197 -3.75 27.00 -4.93
N GLY A 198 -4.61 27.53 -5.80
CA GLY A 198 -4.18 28.27 -7.00
C GLY A 198 -3.85 27.41 -8.22
N ASN A 199 -3.94 26.10 -8.14
CA ASN A 199 -3.75 25.20 -9.26
C ASN A 199 -5.02 24.36 -9.48
N ASP A 200 -5.44 24.20 -10.74
CA ASP A 200 -6.49 23.24 -11.11
C ASP A 200 -5.92 21.81 -11.03
N ILE A 201 -5.55 21.41 -9.79
CA ILE A 201 -4.95 20.11 -9.55
C ILE A 201 -6.03 19.06 -9.56
N SER A 202 -6.00 18.21 -10.56
CA SER A 202 -6.94 17.13 -10.76
C SER A 202 -7.01 16.22 -9.51
N GLN A 203 -8.20 15.66 -9.25
CA GLN A 203 -8.39 14.62 -8.21
C GLN A 203 -7.39 13.45 -8.31
N THR A 204 -6.75 13.28 -9.47
CA THR A 204 -5.73 12.27 -9.71
C THR A 204 -4.50 12.48 -8.84
N ILE A 205 -4.05 13.72 -8.64
CA ILE A 205 -2.87 14.04 -7.81
C ILE A 205 -3.17 13.74 -6.33
N ARG A 206 -4.36 14.08 -5.84
CA ARG A 206 -4.77 13.69 -4.48
C ARG A 206 -4.71 12.18 -4.25
N LYS A 207 -5.20 11.42 -5.21
CA LYS A 207 -5.24 9.96 -5.13
C LYS A 207 -3.85 9.36 -5.01
N ASP A 208 -2.87 9.90 -5.71
CA ASP A 208 -1.48 9.46 -5.61
C ASP A 208 -0.81 9.96 -4.32
N PHE A 209 -1.07 11.20 -3.94
CA PHE A 209 -0.47 11.85 -2.78
C PHE A 209 -0.88 11.18 -1.45
N LEU A 210 -2.17 10.88 -1.30
CA LEU A 210 -2.72 10.28 -0.08
C LEU A 210 -2.89 8.75 -0.18
N LYS A 211 -2.40 8.12 -1.25
CA LYS A 211 -2.62 6.71 -1.55
C LYS A 211 -2.30 5.78 -0.40
N ILE A 212 -1.16 5.95 0.25
CA ILE A 212 -0.73 5.07 1.35
C ILE A 212 -1.67 5.13 2.56
N PHE A 213 -2.36 6.22 2.74
CA PHE A 213 -3.34 6.38 3.82
C PHE A 213 -4.74 5.98 3.37
N GLU A 214 -5.25 6.59 2.28
CA GLU A 214 -6.64 6.46 1.86
C GLU A 214 -6.94 5.13 1.16
N LYS A 215 -5.95 4.51 0.53
CA LYS A 215 -6.14 3.25 -0.20
C LYS A 215 -5.82 2.00 0.61
N ALA A 216 -5.17 2.12 1.75
CA ALA A 216 -4.89 0.98 2.61
C ALA A 216 -6.19 0.23 3.00
N ILE A 217 -6.17 -1.10 2.92
CA ILE A 217 -7.25 -1.94 3.50
C ILE A 217 -7.28 -1.74 5.00
N HIS A 218 -6.10 -1.74 5.59
CA HIS A 218 -5.90 -1.50 7.02
C HIS A 218 -4.60 -0.74 7.24
N ILE A 219 -4.64 0.11 8.24
CA ILE A 219 -3.48 0.74 8.84
C ILE A 219 -3.48 0.26 10.29
N THR A 220 -2.40 -0.36 10.70
CA THR A 220 -2.30 -0.85 12.08
C THR A 220 -1.20 -0.14 12.84
N THR A 221 -1.37 -0.05 14.14
CA THR A 221 -0.30 0.26 15.07
C THR A 221 -0.27 -0.78 16.14
N THR A 222 0.89 -1.34 16.43
CA THR A 222 1.03 -2.45 17.36
C THR A 222 2.21 -2.23 18.30
N ASP A 223 2.06 -2.73 19.51
CA ASP A 223 3.13 -2.89 20.49
C ASP A 223 3.12 -4.32 21.03
N VAL A 224 3.83 -4.60 22.12
CA VAL A 224 3.91 -5.96 22.72
C VAL A 224 2.56 -6.44 23.27
N GLN A 225 1.66 -5.54 23.60
CA GLN A 225 0.40 -5.87 24.31
C GLN A 225 -0.81 -5.71 23.40
N ASP A 226 -0.83 -4.67 22.55
CA ASP A 226 -2.01 -4.25 21.85
C ASP A 226 -1.76 -4.04 20.35
N THR A 227 -2.78 -4.33 19.55
CA THR A 227 -2.84 -3.95 18.13
C THR A 227 -4.12 -3.18 17.86
N PHE A 228 -3.99 -2.00 17.28
CA PHE A 228 -5.11 -1.15 16.87
C PHE A 228 -5.19 -1.05 15.36
N VAL A 229 -6.39 -1.20 14.83
CA VAL A 229 -6.68 -1.00 13.41
C VAL A 229 -7.32 0.36 13.22
N ILE A 230 -6.70 1.18 12.38
CA ILE A 230 -7.24 2.48 11.96
C ILE A 230 -7.98 2.26 10.64
N ARG A 231 -9.27 2.57 10.64
CA ARG A 231 -10.15 2.46 9.47
C ARG A 231 -10.59 3.85 9.04
N ASN A 232 -10.79 4.00 7.73
CA ASN A 232 -11.44 5.18 7.16
C ASN A 232 -10.80 6.52 7.57
N ILE A 233 -9.47 6.59 7.54
CA ILE A 233 -8.73 7.81 7.88
C ILE A 233 -9.10 8.98 6.95
N SER A 234 -9.53 8.70 5.73
CA SER A 234 -9.99 9.68 4.75
C SER A 234 -11.19 10.52 5.23
N SER A 235 -11.95 10.04 6.21
CA SER A 235 -13.06 10.83 6.80
C SER A 235 -12.60 12.10 7.49
N GLN A 236 -11.33 12.21 7.86
CA GLN A 236 -10.75 13.41 8.46
C GLN A 236 -10.42 14.51 7.42
N PHE A 237 -10.40 14.17 6.12
CA PHE A 237 -9.94 15.09 5.09
C PHE A 237 -10.81 16.36 4.99
N ASP A 238 -12.13 16.21 5.03
CA ASP A 238 -13.05 17.34 4.89
C ASP A 238 -12.97 18.28 6.12
N GLU A 239 -12.73 17.74 7.30
CA GLU A 239 -12.49 18.55 8.50
C GLU A 239 -11.16 19.32 8.38
N ILE A 240 -10.09 18.67 7.91
CA ILE A 240 -8.80 19.34 7.68
C ILE A 240 -8.96 20.44 6.63
N LYS A 241 -9.66 20.14 5.53
CA LYS A 241 -9.93 21.10 4.45
C LYS A 241 -10.69 22.33 4.96
N ALA A 242 -11.77 22.13 5.71
CA ALA A 242 -12.54 23.24 6.29
C ALA A 242 -11.69 24.13 7.19
N ARG A 243 -10.83 23.54 8.03
CA ARG A 243 -9.91 24.31 8.89
C ARG A 243 -8.86 25.10 8.12
N VAL A 244 -8.39 24.57 6.99
CA VAL A 244 -7.45 25.28 6.11
C VAL A 244 -8.17 26.45 5.44
N GLU A 245 -9.38 26.24 4.90
CA GLU A 245 -10.20 27.26 4.25
C GLU A 245 -10.58 28.41 5.23
N ASP A 246 -10.86 28.08 6.49
CA ASP A 246 -11.20 29.07 7.53
C ASP A 246 -10.00 29.80 8.11
N ASN A 247 -8.76 29.55 7.63
CA ASN A 247 -7.52 30.03 8.21
C ASN A 247 -7.36 29.73 9.73
N SER A 248 -8.10 28.76 10.22
CA SER A 248 -8.03 28.32 11.62
C SER A 248 -6.94 27.29 11.86
N PHE A 249 -6.20 26.91 10.79
CA PHE A 249 -5.15 25.94 10.83
C PHE A 249 -3.79 26.62 11.04
N ASP A 250 -3.11 26.29 12.15
CA ASP A 250 -1.78 26.78 12.43
C ASP A 250 -0.74 25.93 11.68
N PHE A 251 -0.38 26.35 10.47
CA PHE A 251 0.59 25.66 9.61
C PHE A 251 2.00 25.60 10.24
N ASP A 252 2.39 26.58 11.04
CA ASP A 252 3.74 26.65 11.62
C ASP A 252 3.93 25.57 12.69
N LYS A 253 2.87 25.20 13.38
CA LYS A 253 2.88 24.12 14.37
C LYS A 253 3.15 22.73 13.78
N TYR A 254 2.95 22.55 12.47
CA TYR A 254 3.08 21.25 11.78
C TYR A 254 4.29 21.16 10.85
N LYS A 255 5.03 22.25 10.65
CA LYS A 255 6.26 22.28 9.83
C LYS A 255 7.53 21.92 10.62
N ALA A 256 7.44 21.77 11.94
CA ALA A 256 8.58 21.53 12.83
C ALA A 256 8.93 20.02 12.95
#